data_66d6818ce97a32871c8a224587b376d3
#
_entry.id   66d6818ce97a32871c8a224587b376d3
#
_cell.length_a   1.000
_cell.length_b   1.000
_cell.length_c   1.000
_cell.angle_alpha   90.00
_cell.angle_beta   90.00
_cell.angle_gamma   90.00
#
_symmetry.space_group_name_H-M   'P 1'
#
loop_
_entity.id
_entity.type
_entity.pdbx_description
1 polymer ?
#
loop_
_entity_poly.entity_id
_entity_poly.type
_entity_poly.pdbx_seq_one_letter_code
_entity_poly.pdbx_strand_id
1 'polypeptide(L)'
;MSALERAPVLSWRRDRLRRRSTDTTVPEPAGPGPHRRETDGWLERWMATVEDLARLKRSHPMLDAVIDEQDGRRIRIGDRWLFDFASCNYLGFDLDPEIIDAVPEYLARWGTHPSWSRLLGSPVLYEDIEERVTELVGGEDTLLLPTITHIHLSVIPVLAGSGTIFLDGRAHKTIYDGAMVAKGHGATVQRFRHDDPGHLEELLRSSAITPRVIALDGVNSMLGNAPDLVEFARLAREYDALLYVDDAHGFGVVGERTPDELCPWGSRGNGVIRHLGETYDQVIFVAGFSKAYSSLLSFLVLPSRLKDVLKVAAPPYLYSGPSPVASLATTIAGLDVNERRGDEIRADTYRRTARVLDRLHELGIYTPNHSGYPLIEVPLADHDDIDVVGRYLFDRGVYVTMAAYPLVPKDEVGFRIQVTAANDDEQIEHLCEVLGDVNERFELQHDDHRALLRERAARPEGATA
;
A
#
# COMPACT_ATOMS: atom_id res chain seq x y z
N MET A 1 12.09 33.11 -19.97
CA MET A 1 11.22 34.27 -19.77
C MET A 1 9.85 33.94 -20.31
N SER A 2 8.93 33.65 -19.46
CA SER A 2 7.57 34.21 -19.43
C SER A 2 6.82 33.46 -18.33
N ALA A 3 6.35 34.23 -17.37
CA ALA A 3 5.54 33.77 -16.27
C ALA A 3 4.25 33.16 -16.83
N LEU A 4 4.03 31.88 -16.57
CA LEU A 4 2.71 31.29 -16.60
C LEU A 4 1.97 31.91 -15.41
N GLU A 5 1.15 32.93 -15.66
CA GLU A 5 0.17 33.43 -14.71
C GLU A 5 -0.68 32.25 -14.23
N ARG A 6 -0.57 31.97 -12.95
CA ARG A 6 -1.42 30.97 -12.28
C ARG A 6 -2.86 31.36 -12.48
N ALA A 7 -3.58 30.63 -13.29
CA ALA A 7 -5.02 30.80 -13.44
C ALA A 7 -5.68 30.65 -12.05
N PRO A 8 -6.65 31.51 -11.70
CA PRO A 8 -7.29 31.44 -10.38
C PRO A 8 -8.06 30.13 -10.26
N VAL A 9 -7.56 29.21 -9.45
CA VAL A 9 -8.20 27.93 -9.15
C VAL A 9 -9.49 28.21 -8.39
N LEU A 10 -10.62 28.21 -9.16
CA LEU A 10 -11.94 27.81 -8.70
C LEU A 10 -12.51 28.47 -7.41
N SER A 11 -12.81 29.77 -7.48
CA SER A 11 -13.61 30.47 -6.46
C SER A 11 -15.09 29.99 -6.39
N TRP A 12 -15.58 29.29 -7.39
CA TRP A 12 -16.99 28.90 -7.48
C TRP A 12 -17.40 27.69 -6.59
N ARG A 13 -16.45 26.89 -6.09
CA ARG A 13 -16.76 25.77 -5.17
C ARG A 13 -17.08 26.21 -3.75
N ARG A 14 -16.41 27.27 -3.24
CA ARG A 14 -16.65 27.75 -1.86
C ARG A 14 -18.06 28.31 -1.65
N ASP A 15 -18.63 28.96 -2.66
CA ASP A 15 -19.97 29.55 -2.55
C ASP A 15 -21.11 28.50 -2.60
N ARG A 16 -20.91 27.34 -3.24
CA ARG A 16 -21.93 26.29 -3.26
C ARG A 16 -21.99 25.48 -1.97
N LEU A 17 -20.88 25.29 -1.30
CA LEU A 17 -20.84 24.56 -0.02
C LEU A 17 -21.35 25.41 1.14
N ARG A 18 -21.09 26.72 1.13
CA ARG A 18 -21.63 27.65 2.14
C ARG A 18 -23.13 27.91 2.00
N ARG A 19 -23.72 27.81 0.82
CA ARG A 19 -25.20 28.00 0.60
C ARG A 19 -26.02 26.78 1.00
N ARG A 20 -25.42 25.64 1.36
CA ARG A 20 -26.18 24.48 1.84
C ARG A 20 -26.42 24.44 3.34
N SER A 21 -25.91 25.39 4.13
CA SER A 21 -26.04 25.41 5.59
C SER A 21 -27.09 26.36 6.15
N THR A 22 -27.83 27.10 5.31
CA THR A 22 -28.94 27.96 5.79
C THR A 22 -30.17 27.72 4.93
N ASP A 23 -31.13 27.06 5.55
CA ASP A 23 -32.49 26.82 5.13
C ASP A 23 -32.75 25.50 4.40
N THR A 24 -32.88 24.45 5.19
CA THR A 24 -33.73 23.31 4.86
C THR A 24 -34.49 22.91 6.11
N THR A 25 -35.71 23.34 6.21
CA THR A 25 -36.75 22.54 6.89
C THR A 25 -36.78 21.19 6.17
N VAL A 26 -36.00 20.23 6.67
CA VAL A 26 -36.10 18.82 6.24
C VAL A 26 -37.52 18.41 6.63
N PRO A 27 -38.40 17.98 5.68
CA PRO A 27 -39.68 17.41 6.07
C PRO A 27 -39.40 16.25 7.04
N GLU A 28 -40.14 16.21 8.15
CA GLU A 28 -40.08 15.07 9.04
C GLU A 28 -40.20 13.78 8.22
N PRO A 29 -39.25 12.83 8.38
CA PRO A 29 -39.31 11.60 7.60
C PRO A 29 -40.63 10.89 7.93
N ALA A 30 -41.41 10.56 6.89
CA ALA A 30 -42.56 9.70 7.04
C ALA A 30 -42.21 8.49 7.90
N GLY A 31 -43.03 8.17 8.89
CA GLY A 31 -42.75 7.10 9.85
C GLY A 31 -42.31 5.80 9.16
N PRO A 32 -41.46 4.99 9.78
CA PRO A 32 -40.83 3.84 9.15
C PRO A 32 -41.87 2.83 8.65
N GLY A 33 -41.93 2.64 7.31
CA GLY A 33 -42.66 1.52 6.71
C GLY A 33 -42.05 0.16 7.18
N PRO A 34 -42.85 -0.92 7.06
CA PRO A 34 -42.46 -2.26 7.59
C PRO A 34 -41.12 -2.83 7.08
N HIS A 35 -40.63 -2.39 5.95
CA HIS A 35 -39.35 -2.82 5.39
C HIS A 35 -38.12 -2.04 5.91
N ARG A 36 -38.29 -0.91 6.58
CA ARG A 36 -37.18 -0.14 7.15
C ARG A 36 -36.55 -0.78 8.39
N ARG A 37 -37.28 -1.56 9.16
CA ARG A 37 -36.79 -2.17 10.40
C ARG A 37 -35.77 -3.29 10.18
N GLU A 38 -35.87 -4.05 9.10
CA GLU A 38 -34.88 -5.12 8.78
C GLU A 38 -33.58 -4.55 8.23
N THR A 39 -33.64 -3.50 7.40
CA THR A 39 -32.47 -2.80 6.90
C THR A 39 -31.72 -2.03 7.97
N ASP A 40 -32.42 -1.43 8.93
CA ASP A 40 -31.81 -0.72 10.05
C ASP A 40 -31.01 -1.68 10.96
N GLY A 41 -31.56 -2.85 11.30
CA GLY A 41 -30.87 -3.85 12.10
C GLY A 41 -29.64 -4.48 11.42
N TRP A 42 -29.62 -4.58 10.08
CA TRP A 42 -28.42 -5.01 9.33
C TRP A 42 -27.33 -3.92 9.36
N LEU A 43 -27.70 -2.67 9.10
CA LEU A 43 -26.77 -1.54 9.11
C LEU A 43 -26.16 -1.34 10.50
N GLU A 44 -26.97 -1.43 11.57
CA GLU A 44 -26.50 -1.33 12.94
C GLU A 44 -25.49 -2.43 13.28
N ARG A 45 -25.75 -3.70 12.89
CA ARG A 45 -24.81 -4.79 13.09
C ARG A 45 -23.51 -4.58 12.32
N TRP A 46 -23.62 -4.07 11.09
CA TRP A 46 -22.43 -3.79 10.29
C TRP A 46 -21.62 -2.63 10.88
N MET A 47 -22.30 -1.55 11.28
CA MET A 47 -21.66 -0.40 11.93
C MET A 47 -20.97 -0.76 13.25
N ALA A 48 -21.53 -1.69 14.04
CA ALA A 48 -20.92 -2.17 15.26
C ALA A 48 -19.54 -2.82 15.05
N THR A 49 -19.31 -3.43 13.88
CA THR A 49 -18.00 -4.03 13.54
C THR A 49 -16.91 -2.99 13.24
N VAL A 50 -17.28 -1.75 12.96
CA VAL A 50 -16.37 -0.65 12.59
C VAL A 50 -16.57 0.58 13.47
N GLU A 51 -17.21 0.44 14.62
CA GLU A 51 -17.64 1.57 15.46
C GLU A 51 -16.47 2.44 15.94
N ASP A 52 -15.35 1.84 16.36
CA ASP A 52 -14.18 2.56 16.82
C ASP A 52 -13.60 3.43 15.69
N LEU A 53 -13.41 2.85 14.51
CA LEU A 53 -12.94 3.59 13.33
C LEU A 53 -13.94 4.66 12.90
N ALA A 54 -15.25 4.35 12.93
CA ALA A 54 -16.30 5.30 12.57
C ALA A 54 -16.40 6.47 13.55
N ARG A 55 -16.17 6.21 14.85
CA ARG A 55 -16.10 7.23 15.89
C ARG A 55 -14.90 8.15 15.64
N LEU A 56 -13.72 7.57 15.47
CA LEU A 56 -12.49 8.30 15.21
C LEU A 56 -12.59 9.14 13.92
N LYS A 57 -13.11 8.55 12.85
CA LYS A 57 -13.36 9.26 11.57
C LYS A 57 -14.24 10.51 11.73
N ARG A 58 -15.26 10.47 12.60
CA ARG A 58 -16.16 11.62 12.79
C ARG A 58 -15.52 12.79 13.54
N SER A 59 -14.53 12.54 14.35
CA SER A 59 -13.97 13.53 15.27
C SER A 59 -12.53 13.91 14.97
N HIS A 60 -11.74 13.01 14.36
CA HIS A 60 -10.30 13.19 14.23
C HIS A 60 -9.92 13.93 12.93
N PRO A 61 -9.08 14.99 13.01
CA PRO A 61 -8.75 15.82 11.85
C PRO A 61 -7.87 15.12 10.78
N MET A 62 -7.20 14.01 11.12
CA MET A 62 -6.38 13.25 10.18
C MET A 62 -7.14 12.10 9.48
N LEU A 63 -8.43 11.89 9.77
CA LEU A 63 -9.24 10.87 9.11
C LEU A 63 -10.32 11.50 8.24
N ASP A 64 -10.46 11.00 7.00
CA ASP A 64 -11.36 11.57 5.99
C ASP A 64 -11.14 13.08 5.79
N ALA A 65 -9.90 13.52 5.97
CA ALA A 65 -9.50 14.91 5.93
C ALA A 65 -9.66 15.50 4.52
N VAL A 66 -10.13 16.73 4.46
CA VAL A 66 -10.15 17.49 3.20
C VAL A 66 -8.83 18.25 3.09
N ILE A 67 -7.98 17.81 2.16
CA ILE A 67 -6.73 18.51 1.84
C ILE A 67 -7.09 19.66 0.90
N ASP A 68 -6.90 20.89 1.35
CA ASP A 68 -7.24 22.09 0.59
C ASP A 68 -6.16 22.50 -0.39
N GLU A 69 -4.88 22.20 -0.07
CA GLU A 69 -3.72 22.67 -0.82
C GLU A 69 -2.50 21.80 -0.51
N GLN A 70 -1.58 21.71 -1.47
CA GLN A 70 -0.30 21.02 -1.33
C GLN A 70 0.83 21.93 -1.82
N ASP A 71 1.94 21.96 -1.08
CA ASP A 71 3.18 22.67 -1.43
C ASP A 71 4.37 21.80 -1.05
N GLY A 72 5.00 21.16 -2.02
CA GLY A 72 5.98 20.10 -1.78
C GLY A 72 5.35 18.97 -0.95
N ARG A 73 6.03 18.55 0.11
CA ARG A 73 5.51 17.54 1.06
C ARG A 73 4.83 18.20 2.27
N ARG A 74 4.22 19.37 2.05
CA ARG A 74 3.31 19.98 3.01
C ARG A 74 1.91 19.99 2.45
N ILE A 75 0.94 19.67 3.30
CA ILE A 75 -0.48 19.71 2.98
C ILE A 75 -1.19 20.70 3.90
N ARG A 76 -2.24 21.36 3.39
CA ARG A 76 -3.06 22.25 4.17
C ARG A 76 -4.44 21.64 4.41
N ILE A 77 -4.82 21.60 5.69
CA ILE A 77 -6.13 21.16 6.15
C ILE A 77 -6.75 22.33 6.94
N GLY A 78 -7.79 22.95 6.39
CA GLY A 78 -8.36 24.16 6.97
C GLY A 78 -7.36 25.32 6.92
N ASP A 79 -6.98 25.82 8.08
CA ASP A 79 -6.01 26.91 8.26
C ASP A 79 -4.59 26.43 8.65
N ARG A 80 -4.37 25.12 8.75
CA ARG A 80 -3.10 24.54 9.20
C ARG A 80 -2.32 23.91 8.05
N TRP A 81 -1.03 24.19 8.00
CA TRP A 81 -0.05 23.47 7.20
C TRP A 81 0.60 22.36 8.03
N LEU A 82 0.74 21.18 7.44
CA LEU A 82 1.28 19.98 8.08
C LEU A 82 2.32 19.35 7.16
N PHE A 83 3.39 18.81 7.73
CA PHE A 83 4.30 17.93 7.01
C PHE A 83 3.66 16.56 6.81
N ASP A 84 3.58 16.10 5.56
CA ASP A 84 2.96 14.85 5.20
C ASP A 84 3.93 13.67 5.35
N PHE A 85 3.63 12.83 6.32
CA PHE A 85 4.26 11.52 6.56
C PHE A 85 3.22 10.38 6.46
N ALA A 86 2.12 10.59 5.75
CA ALA A 86 1.08 9.58 5.52
C ALA A 86 1.04 9.07 4.07
N SER A 87 1.67 9.81 3.15
CA SER A 87 1.73 9.43 1.74
C SER A 87 2.69 8.26 1.51
N CYS A 88 2.29 7.28 0.70
CA CYS A 88 3.17 6.19 0.26
C CYS A 88 3.99 6.53 -1.00
N ASN A 89 4.10 7.79 -1.40
CA ASN A 89 4.86 8.24 -2.58
C ASN A 89 6.38 8.18 -2.33
N TYR A 90 6.91 6.99 -2.05
CA TYR A 90 8.26 6.80 -1.49
C TYR A 90 9.38 7.47 -2.27
N LEU A 91 9.35 7.44 -3.62
CA LEU A 91 10.36 8.08 -4.46
C LEU A 91 10.08 9.57 -4.74
N GLY A 92 8.97 10.12 -4.23
CA GLY A 92 8.62 11.53 -4.45
C GLY A 92 8.27 11.88 -5.90
N PHE A 93 7.98 10.91 -6.74
CA PHE A 93 7.72 11.07 -8.18
C PHE A 93 6.44 11.88 -8.48
N ASP A 94 5.52 11.99 -7.52
CA ASP A 94 4.35 12.88 -7.60
C ASP A 94 4.71 14.37 -7.67
N LEU A 95 5.91 14.73 -7.24
CA LEU A 95 6.42 16.10 -7.20
C LEU A 95 7.61 16.32 -8.14
N ASP A 96 8.04 15.31 -8.86
CA ASP A 96 9.16 15.38 -9.78
C ASP A 96 8.79 16.21 -11.03
N PRO A 97 9.48 17.36 -11.29
CA PRO A 97 9.14 18.23 -12.40
C PRO A 97 9.24 17.53 -13.77
N GLU A 98 10.19 16.63 -13.94
CA GLU A 98 10.39 15.93 -15.20
C GLU A 98 9.21 14.99 -15.50
N ILE A 99 8.69 14.32 -14.48
CA ILE A 99 7.52 13.45 -14.61
C ILE A 99 6.26 14.27 -14.87
N ILE A 100 6.09 15.39 -14.16
CA ILE A 100 4.95 16.29 -14.33
C ILE A 100 4.93 16.88 -15.75
N ASP A 101 6.08 17.35 -16.20
CA ASP A 101 6.22 18.04 -17.51
C ASP A 101 6.06 17.10 -18.72
N ALA A 102 6.24 15.78 -18.52
CA ALA A 102 6.01 14.80 -19.59
C ALA A 102 4.52 14.61 -19.92
N VAL A 103 3.60 14.77 -18.95
CA VAL A 103 2.19 14.42 -19.09
C VAL A 103 1.46 15.15 -20.24
N PRO A 104 1.63 16.47 -20.45
CA PRO A 104 0.91 17.21 -21.48
C PRO A 104 1.11 16.67 -22.90
N GLU A 105 2.32 16.21 -23.26
CA GLU A 105 2.62 15.66 -24.59
C GLU A 105 1.80 14.37 -24.83
N TYR A 106 1.77 13.46 -23.86
CA TYR A 106 0.99 12.22 -23.97
C TYR A 106 -0.50 12.52 -24.08
N LEU A 107 -1.03 13.48 -23.31
CA LEU A 107 -2.43 13.88 -23.39
C LEU A 107 -2.78 14.49 -24.73
N ALA A 108 -1.89 15.29 -25.31
CA ALA A 108 -2.09 15.89 -26.65
C ALA A 108 -2.15 14.81 -27.74
N ARG A 109 -1.38 13.73 -27.62
CA ARG A 109 -1.31 12.66 -28.61
C ARG A 109 -2.42 11.61 -28.45
N TRP A 110 -2.74 11.23 -27.22
CA TRP A 110 -3.59 10.07 -26.92
C TRP A 110 -4.97 10.42 -26.34
N GLY A 111 -5.23 11.69 -26.05
CA GLY A 111 -6.40 12.12 -25.28
C GLY A 111 -6.27 11.80 -23.79
N THR A 112 -7.35 12.01 -23.04
CA THR A 112 -7.34 11.84 -21.58
C THR A 112 -7.50 10.37 -21.13
N HIS A 113 -8.30 9.61 -21.88
CA HIS A 113 -8.68 8.25 -21.54
C HIS A 113 -9.22 7.49 -22.77
N PRO A 114 -8.61 6.39 -23.18
CA PRO A 114 -9.20 5.49 -24.18
C PRO A 114 -10.35 4.71 -23.53
N SER A 115 -11.53 4.75 -24.15
CA SER A 115 -12.77 4.20 -23.53
C SER A 115 -13.12 2.79 -24.02
N TRP A 116 -12.20 2.06 -24.58
CA TRP A 116 -12.42 0.67 -24.97
C TRP A 116 -11.63 -0.31 -24.11
N SER A 117 -12.11 -1.54 -23.97
CA SER A 117 -11.35 -2.57 -23.26
C SER A 117 -10.03 -2.88 -23.98
N ARG A 118 -9.00 -3.29 -23.25
CA ARG A 118 -7.72 -3.67 -23.82
C ARG A 118 -7.81 -4.88 -24.78
N LEU A 119 -8.82 -5.71 -24.62
CA LEU A 119 -9.10 -6.81 -25.56
C LEU A 119 -9.48 -6.28 -26.95
N LEU A 120 -10.18 -5.16 -27.06
CA LEU A 120 -10.59 -4.54 -28.33
C LEU A 120 -9.51 -3.67 -28.93
N GLY A 121 -8.75 -2.98 -28.09
CA GLY A 121 -7.69 -2.08 -28.52
C GLY A 121 -6.83 -1.66 -27.32
N SER A 122 -5.53 -1.87 -27.43
CA SER A 122 -4.55 -1.52 -26.39
C SER A 122 -3.59 -0.46 -26.94
N PRO A 123 -3.50 0.73 -26.31
CA PRO A 123 -2.47 1.70 -26.67
C PRO A 123 -1.07 1.06 -26.56
N VAL A 124 -0.20 1.36 -27.52
CA VAL A 124 1.19 0.84 -27.55
C VAL A 124 1.97 1.18 -26.26
N LEU A 125 1.55 2.20 -25.53
CA LEU A 125 2.12 2.58 -24.24
C LEU A 125 2.12 1.43 -23.22
N TYR A 126 1.13 0.53 -23.31
CA TYR A 126 1.09 -0.66 -22.45
C TYR A 126 2.20 -1.65 -22.78
N GLU A 127 2.46 -1.88 -24.07
CA GLU A 127 3.53 -2.78 -24.53
C GLU A 127 4.90 -2.22 -24.12
N ASP A 128 5.12 -0.93 -24.31
CA ASP A 128 6.35 -0.25 -23.88
C ASP A 128 6.59 -0.40 -22.37
N ILE A 129 5.58 -0.17 -21.54
CA ILE A 129 5.71 -0.35 -20.10
C ILE A 129 5.90 -1.83 -19.74
N GLU A 130 5.15 -2.76 -20.34
CA GLU A 130 5.26 -4.20 -20.06
C GLU A 130 6.68 -4.71 -20.39
N GLU A 131 7.26 -4.32 -21.52
CA GLU A 131 8.64 -4.66 -21.92
C GLU A 131 9.66 -4.12 -20.93
N ARG A 132 9.58 -2.82 -20.60
CA ARG A 132 10.51 -2.15 -19.69
C ARG A 132 10.43 -2.71 -18.26
N VAL A 133 9.24 -3.03 -17.79
CA VAL A 133 9.07 -3.68 -16.47
C VAL A 133 9.64 -5.09 -16.50
N THR A 134 9.39 -5.88 -17.55
CA THR A 134 9.96 -7.22 -17.71
C THR A 134 11.49 -7.19 -17.65
N GLU A 135 12.12 -6.23 -18.33
CA GLU A 135 13.57 -6.02 -18.28
C GLU A 135 14.05 -5.58 -16.90
N LEU A 136 13.34 -4.63 -16.25
CA LEU A 136 13.70 -4.11 -14.95
C LEU A 136 13.69 -5.20 -13.88
N VAL A 137 12.64 -6.00 -13.84
CA VAL A 137 12.47 -7.06 -12.82
C VAL A 137 13.18 -8.37 -13.20
N GLY A 138 13.47 -8.57 -14.50
CA GLY A 138 14.12 -9.79 -14.99
C GLY A 138 13.22 -11.02 -14.97
N GLY A 139 11.92 -10.84 -15.19
CA GLY A 139 10.94 -11.91 -15.32
C GLY A 139 10.79 -12.43 -16.73
N GLU A 140 9.87 -13.37 -16.96
CA GLU A 140 9.58 -13.93 -18.31
C GLU A 140 8.69 -12.97 -19.11
N ASP A 141 7.61 -12.48 -18.48
CA ASP A 141 6.65 -11.57 -19.12
C ASP A 141 5.91 -10.75 -18.05
N THR A 142 5.28 -9.67 -18.47
CA THR A 142 4.52 -8.77 -17.59
C THR A 142 3.14 -8.48 -18.16
N LEU A 143 2.12 -8.44 -17.31
CA LEU A 143 0.77 -7.98 -17.64
C LEU A 143 0.41 -6.78 -16.78
N LEU A 144 0.06 -5.65 -17.41
CA LEU A 144 -0.44 -4.46 -16.72
C LEU A 144 -1.96 -4.53 -16.53
N LEU A 145 -2.40 -4.15 -15.34
CA LEU A 145 -3.81 -4.00 -14.97
C LEU A 145 -4.00 -2.68 -14.17
N PRO A 146 -5.22 -2.14 -14.06
CA PRO A 146 -5.41 -0.80 -13.50
C PRO A 146 -4.96 -0.63 -12.04
N THR A 147 -5.23 -1.62 -11.17
CA THR A 147 -4.85 -1.54 -9.74
C THR A 147 -4.53 -2.92 -9.18
N ILE A 148 -3.72 -2.96 -8.12
CA ILE A 148 -3.39 -4.20 -7.41
C ILE A 148 -4.66 -4.86 -6.84
N THR A 149 -5.62 -4.09 -6.31
CA THR A 149 -6.90 -4.63 -5.84
C THR A 149 -7.63 -5.41 -6.93
N HIS A 150 -7.68 -4.88 -8.16
CA HIS A 150 -8.26 -5.59 -9.30
C HIS A 150 -7.47 -6.85 -9.66
N ILE A 151 -6.14 -6.82 -9.54
CA ILE A 151 -5.31 -8.01 -9.74
C ILE A 151 -5.72 -9.10 -8.74
N HIS A 152 -5.72 -8.81 -7.44
CA HIS A 152 -6.05 -9.80 -6.42
C HIS A 152 -7.43 -10.41 -6.62
N LEU A 153 -8.46 -9.58 -6.84
CA LEU A 153 -9.84 -10.03 -7.00
C LEU A 153 -10.08 -10.87 -8.27
N SER A 154 -9.24 -10.70 -9.29
CA SER A 154 -9.42 -11.36 -10.58
C SER A 154 -8.43 -12.49 -10.86
N VAL A 155 -7.18 -12.35 -10.45
CA VAL A 155 -6.10 -13.29 -10.78
C VAL A 155 -6.04 -14.45 -9.78
N ILE A 156 -6.16 -14.19 -8.47
CA ILE A 156 -6.13 -15.25 -7.46
C ILE A 156 -7.18 -16.33 -7.73
N PRO A 157 -8.45 -16.01 -8.08
CA PRO A 157 -9.43 -17.02 -8.43
C PRO A 157 -9.05 -17.85 -9.67
N VAL A 158 -8.41 -17.24 -10.67
CA VAL A 158 -7.96 -17.96 -11.88
C VAL A 158 -6.82 -18.92 -11.54
N LEU A 159 -5.84 -18.47 -10.72
CA LEU A 159 -4.71 -19.30 -10.32
C LEU A 159 -5.12 -20.47 -9.43
N ALA A 160 -6.06 -20.24 -8.53
CA ALA A 160 -6.50 -21.23 -7.57
C ALA A 160 -7.48 -22.25 -8.17
N GLY A 161 -8.32 -21.84 -9.12
CA GLY A 161 -9.40 -22.71 -9.63
C GLY A 161 -10.21 -23.33 -8.49
N SER A 162 -10.29 -24.67 -8.46
CA SER A 162 -10.88 -25.45 -7.35
C SER A 162 -9.82 -26.01 -6.37
N GLY A 163 -8.60 -25.50 -6.42
CA GLY A 163 -7.46 -25.93 -5.62
C GLY A 163 -7.44 -25.38 -4.20
N THR A 164 -6.23 -25.23 -3.65
CA THR A 164 -6.03 -24.75 -2.29
C THR A 164 -5.19 -23.46 -2.28
N ILE A 165 -5.68 -22.43 -1.57
CA ILE A 165 -4.94 -21.21 -1.27
C ILE A 165 -4.44 -21.30 0.17
N PHE A 166 -3.12 -21.19 0.35
CA PHE A 166 -2.47 -21.01 1.64
C PHE A 166 -2.19 -19.51 1.82
N LEU A 167 -2.93 -18.89 2.72
CA LEU A 167 -2.95 -17.44 2.90
C LEU A 167 -2.20 -17.06 4.18
N ASP A 168 -1.22 -16.17 4.06
CA ASP A 168 -0.55 -15.59 5.21
C ASP A 168 -1.55 -14.87 6.15
N GLY A 169 -1.38 -15.05 7.45
CA GLY A 169 -2.26 -14.50 8.49
C GLY A 169 -2.40 -12.98 8.43
N ARG A 170 -1.36 -12.27 7.96
CA ARG A 170 -1.29 -10.81 7.82
C ARG A 170 -1.24 -10.32 6.38
N ALA A 171 -1.52 -11.18 5.41
CA ALA A 171 -1.61 -10.75 4.02
C ALA A 171 -2.59 -9.58 3.87
N HIS A 172 -2.27 -8.65 2.96
CA HIS A 172 -3.10 -7.48 2.70
C HIS A 172 -4.57 -7.85 2.49
N LYS A 173 -5.49 -7.03 3.01
CA LYS A 173 -6.94 -7.29 2.97
C LYS A 173 -7.45 -7.66 1.57
N THR A 174 -6.90 -7.06 0.51
CA THR A 174 -7.33 -7.35 -0.86
C THR A 174 -6.86 -8.71 -1.39
N ILE A 175 -5.76 -9.27 -0.87
CA ILE A 175 -5.37 -10.67 -1.12
C ILE A 175 -6.38 -11.60 -0.46
N TYR A 176 -6.75 -11.33 0.80
CA TYR A 176 -7.80 -12.07 1.49
C TYR A 176 -9.12 -12.02 0.71
N ASP A 177 -9.53 -10.84 0.23
CA ASP A 177 -10.76 -10.70 -0.56
C ASP A 177 -10.69 -11.50 -1.87
N GLY A 178 -9.56 -11.49 -2.56
CA GLY A 178 -9.32 -12.35 -3.73
C GLY A 178 -9.43 -13.84 -3.42
N ALA A 179 -8.88 -14.27 -2.27
CA ALA A 179 -9.02 -15.63 -1.79
C ALA A 179 -10.49 -16.00 -1.46
N MET A 180 -11.27 -15.04 -0.91
CA MET A 180 -12.70 -15.27 -0.66
C MET A 180 -13.51 -15.34 -1.96
N VAL A 181 -13.16 -14.59 -3.00
CA VAL A 181 -13.75 -14.75 -4.34
C VAL A 181 -13.46 -16.15 -4.88
N ALA A 182 -12.20 -16.60 -4.80
CA ALA A 182 -11.81 -17.96 -5.21
C ALA A 182 -12.57 -19.04 -4.43
N LYS A 183 -12.74 -18.87 -3.12
CA LYS A 183 -13.53 -19.76 -2.27
C LYS A 183 -14.99 -19.84 -2.73
N GLY A 184 -15.56 -18.71 -3.14
CA GLY A 184 -16.91 -18.68 -3.74
C GLY A 184 -17.02 -19.47 -5.05
N HIS A 185 -15.91 -19.68 -5.76
CA HIS A 185 -15.79 -20.49 -6.96
C HIS A 185 -15.37 -21.94 -6.70
N GLY A 186 -15.21 -22.35 -5.44
CA GLY A 186 -14.92 -23.72 -5.05
C GLY A 186 -13.50 -24.00 -4.57
N ALA A 187 -12.63 -23.00 -4.45
CA ALA A 187 -11.30 -23.17 -3.85
C ALA A 187 -11.39 -23.38 -2.33
N THR A 188 -10.41 -24.10 -1.78
CA THR A 188 -10.19 -24.20 -0.34
C THR A 188 -9.24 -23.10 0.10
N VAL A 189 -9.51 -22.44 1.24
CA VAL A 189 -8.61 -21.42 1.82
C VAL A 189 -8.18 -21.89 3.20
N GLN A 190 -6.87 -21.99 3.40
CA GLN A 190 -6.23 -22.28 4.67
C GLN A 190 -5.31 -21.10 5.05
N ARG A 191 -5.36 -20.65 6.29
CA ARG A 191 -4.48 -19.59 6.78
C ARG A 191 -3.32 -20.20 7.54
N PHE A 192 -2.11 -19.73 7.24
CA PHE A 192 -0.94 -20.02 8.06
C PHE A 192 -0.54 -18.80 8.89
N ARG A 193 0.21 -19.05 9.97
CA ARG A 193 0.73 -17.98 10.82
C ARG A 193 1.67 -17.07 10.02
N HIS A 194 1.60 -15.77 10.30
CA HIS A 194 2.42 -14.78 9.61
C HIS A 194 3.91 -15.12 9.70
N ASP A 195 4.58 -15.06 8.56
CA ASP A 195 6.02 -15.33 8.41
C ASP A 195 6.48 -16.65 9.09
N ASP A 196 5.61 -17.69 9.03
CA ASP A 196 5.91 -19.01 9.60
C ASP A 196 5.92 -20.08 8.50
N PRO A 197 7.08 -20.28 7.84
CA PRO A 197 7.22 -21.31 6.81
C PRO A 197 7.03 -22.73 7.37
N GLY A 198 7.31 -22.97 8.65
CA GLY A 198 7.10 -24.27 9.28
C GLY A 198 5.62 -24.65 9.36
N HIS A 199 4.77 -23.72 9.78
CA HIS A 199 3.32 -23.94 9.77
C HIS A 199 2.76 -24.08 8.35
N LEU A 200 3.28 -23.28 7.40
CA LEU A 200 2.90 -23.45 6.00
C LEU A 200 3.25 -24.85 5.51
N GLU A 201 4.42 -25.37 5.81
CA GLU A 201 4.85 -26.71 5.40
C GLU A 201 3.95 -27.82 5.96
N GLU A 202 3.53 -27.72 7.23
CA GLU A 202 2.55 -28.65 7.82
C GLU A 202 1.24 -28.67 7.04
N LEU A 203 0.73 -27.49 6.65
CA LEU A 203 -0.50 -27.39 5.86
C LEU A 203 -0.32 -27.94 4.44
N LEU A 204 0.80 -27.67 3.78
CA LEU A 204 1.13 -28.19 2.45
C LEU A 204 1.19 -29.71 2.45
N ARG A 205 1.84 -30.32 3.46
CA ARG A 205 1.91 -31.79 3.62
C ARG A 205 0.52 -32.43 3.79
N SER A 206 -0.38 -31.75 4.47
CA SER A 206 -1.73 -32.27 4.75
C SER A 206 -2.71 -32.11 3.59
N SER A 207 -2.40 -31.28 2.58
CA SER A 207 -3.28 -30.96 1.46
C SER A 207 -2.92 -31.76 0.21
N ALA A 208 -3.90 -32.55 -0.28
CA ALA A 208 -3.78 -33.28 -1.55
C ALA A 208 -4.41 -32.53 -2.74
N ILE A 209 -5.10 -31.40 -2.51
CA ILE A 209 -5.87 -30.68 -3.53
C ILE A 209 -4.96 -29.71 -4.29
N THR A 210 -4.98 -29.81 -5.60
CA THR A 210 -4.23 -28.93 -6.52
C THR A 210 -5.18 -28.19 -7.46
N PRO A 211 -4.76 -27.04 -8.05
CA PRO A 211 -3.48 -26.35 -7.84
C PRO A 211 -3.33 -25.77 -6.43
N ARG A 212 -2.12 -25.49 -6.03
CA ARG A 212 -1.78 -24.85 -4.75
C ARG A 212 -1.26 -23.45 -4.99
N VAL A 213 -1.74 -22.49 -4.21
CA VAL A 213 -1.29 -21.09 -4.25
C VAL A 213 -0.92 -20.67 -2.84
N ILE A 214 0.31 -20.26 -2.62
CA ILE A 214 0.79 -19.61 -1.39
C ILE A 214 0.71 -18.11 -1.63
N ALA A 215 -0.02 -17.36 -0.80
CA ALA A 215 -0.24 -15.93 -1.02
C ALA A 215 0.16 -15.10 0.22
N LEU A 216 1.03 -14.12 0.00
CA LEU A 216 1.59 -13.24 1.06
C LEU A 216 2.08 -11.90 0.49
N ASP A 217 2.38 -10.96 1.40
CA ASP A 217 3.00 -9.67 1.04
C ASP A 217 4.53 -9.86 0.88
N GLY A 218 5.13 -9.13 -0.06
CA GLY A 218 6.58 -8.99 -0.18
C GLY A 218 7.15 -8.10 0.92
N VAL A 219 6.78 -6.81 0.92
CA VAL A 219 6.96 -5.93 2.08
C VAL A 219 5.61 -5.73 2.74
N ASN A 220 5.49 -6.14 4.01
CA ASN A 220 4.22 -6.06 4.73
C ASN A 220 3.78 -4.60 4.92
N SER A 221 2.53 -4.31 4.59
CA SER A 221 1.95 -2.97 4.54
C SER A 221 1.83 -2.27 5.90
N MET A 222 1.89 -3.01 7.01
CA MET A 222 1.82 -2.48 8.36
C MET A 222 3.16 -2.58 9.08
N LEU A 223 3.80 -3.75 9.08
CA LEU A 223 5.02 -3.99 9.83
C LEU A 223 6.27 -3.39 9.17
N GLY A 224 6.24 -3.14 7.85
CA GLY A 224 7.38 -2.62 7.10
C GLY A 224 8.54 -3.62 6.97
N ASN A 225 8.27 -4.93 7.06
CA ASN A 225 9.25 -6.00 6.94
C ASN A 225 8.98 -6.88 5.72
N ALA A 226 10.02 -7.51 5.19
CA ALA A 226 9.90 -8.60 4.24
C ALA A 226 9.97 -9.95 4.98
N PRO A 227 9.13 -10.93 4.62
CA PRO A 227 9.20 -12.28 5.15
C PRO A 227 10.40 -13.05 4.57
N ASP A 228 10.67 -14.25 5.09
CA ASP A 228 11.69 -15.15 4.53
C ASP A 228 11.24 -15.75 3.19
N LEU A 229 11.18 -14.92 2.15
CA LEU A 229 10.72 -15.31 0.81
C LEU A 229 11.58 -16.43 0.20
N VAL A 230 12.85 -16.58 0.59
CA VAL A 230 13.71 -17.65 0.11
C VAL A 230 13.15 -19.01 0.56
N GLU A 231 12.76 -19.10 1.82
CA GLU A 231 12.17 -20.33 2.36
C GLU A 231 10.78 -20.58 1.80
N PHE A 232 9.94 -19.53 1.64
CA PHE A 232 8.63 -19.67 0.99
C PHE A 232 8.75 -20.12 -0.48
N ALA A 233 9.72 -19.62 -1.23
CA ALA A 233 9.99 -20.04 -2.61
C ALA A 233 10.50 -21.50 -2.66
N ARG A 234 11.34 -21.91 -1.70
CA ARG A 234 11.75 -23.31 -1.58
C ARG A 234 10.56 -24.24 -1.37
N LEU A 235 9.66 -23.89 -0.45
CA LEU A 235 8.44 -24.65 -0.18
C LEU A 235 7.53 -24.70 -1.41
N ALA A 236 7.37 -23.58 -2.12
CA ALA A 236 6.57 -23.55 -3.34
C ALA A 236 7.08 -24.57 -4.38
N ARG A 237 8.40 -24.61 -4.62
CA ARG A 237 9.02 -25.57 -5.54
C ARG A 237 8.89 -27.02 -5.04
N GLU A 238 9.12 -27.28 -3.74
CA GLU A 238 9.06 -28.62 -3.17
C GLU A 238 7.66 -29.22 -3.22
N TYR A 239 6.62 -28.41 -3.01
CA TYR A 239 5.23 -28.85 -2.94
C TYR A 239 4.43 -28.57 -4.22
N ASP A 240 5.08 -28.23 -5.33
CA ASP A 240 4.44 -27.89 -6.61
C ASP A 240 3.29 -26.88 -6.42
N ALA A 241 3.63 -25.74 -5.80
CA ALA A 241 2.74 -24.63 -5.52
C ALA A 241 3.20 -23.37 -6.25
N LEU A 242 2.28 -22.46 -6.56
CA LEU A 242 2.59 -21.11 -7.01
C LEU A 242 2.77 -20.21 -5.78
N LEU A 243 3.88 -19.48 -5.72
CA LEU A 243 4.10 -18.44 -4.73
C LEU A 243 3.62 -17.09 -5.28
N TYR A 244 2.54 -16.56 -4.72
CA TYR A 244 1.95 -15.28 -5.09
C TYR A 244 2.40 -14.20 -4.11
N VAL A 245 3.24 -13.27 -4.57
CA VAL A 245 3.88 -12.23 -3.75
C VAL A 245 3.35 -10.86 -4.15
N ASP A 246 2.71 -10.16 -3.21
CA ASP A 246 2.33 -8.75 -3.35
C ASP A 246 3.44 -7.84 -2.83
N ASP A 247 4.21 -7.26 -3.72
CA ASP A 247 5.30 -6.35 -3.40
C ASP A 247 4.95 -4.86 -3.64
N ALA A 248 3.73 -4.49 -3.31
CA ALA A 248 3.25 -3.12 -3.50
C ALA A 248 4.08 -2.07 -2.75
N HIS A 249 4.70 -2.43 -1.64
CA HIS A 249 5.54 -1.55 -0.82
C HIS A 249 7.04 -1.69 -1.09
N GLY A 250 7.49 -2.81 -1.65
CA GLY A 250 8.90 -3.04 -1.96
C GLY A 250 9.30 -2.58 -3.35
N PHE A 251 8.46 -2.77 -4.38
CA PHE A 251 8.77 -2.33 -5.74
C PHE A 251 9.02 -0.82 -5.80
N GLY A 252 10.12 -0.44 -6.43
CA GLY A 252 10.63 0.93 -6.49
C GLY A 252 11.52 1.32 -5.31
N VAL A 253 11.33 0.68 -4.15
CA VAL A 253 12.10 0.93 -2.91
C VAL A 253 13.24 -0.06 -2.77
N VAL A 254 12.95 -1.35 -2.89
CA VAL A 254 13.89 -2.45 -2.66
C VAL A 254 14.32 -3.04 -4.00
N GLY A 255 15.58 -3.39 -4.15
CA GLY A 255 16.10 -3.94 -5.39
C GLY A 255 17.30 -4.86 -5.21
N GLU A 256 17.82 -5.36 -6.32
CA GLU A 256 18.90 -6.34 -6.36
C GLU A 256 20.16 -5.85 -5.62
N ARG A 257 20.84 -6.80 -4.95
CA ARG A 257 22.09 -6.53 -4.27
C ARG A 257 23.22 -6.52 -5.28
N THR A 258 23.94 -5.41 -5.30
CA THR A 258 25.09 -5.22 -6.19
C THR A 258 26.31 -4.74 -5.39
N PRO A 259 27.56 -4.98 -5.87
CA PRO A 259 28.74 -4.47 -5.18
C PRO A 259 28.79 -2.95 -5.04
N ASP A 260 28.11 -2.23 -5.93
CA ASP A 260 28.13 -0.77 -6.02
C ASP A 260 26.82 -0.15 -5.45
N GLU A 261 26.02 -0.90 -4.69
CA GLU A 261 24.79 -0.40 -4.11
C GLU A 261 25.06 0.79 -3.17
N LEU A 262 24.25 1.86 -3.28
CA LEU A 262 24.41 3.08 -2.51
C LEU A 262 23.80 3.00 -1.09
N CYS A 263 22.91 2.04 -0.86
CA CYS A 263 22.28 1.80 0.44
C CYS A 263 21.84 0.33 0.57
N PRO A 264 21.52 -0.14 1.80
CA PRO A 264 21.07 -1.52 2.04
C PRO A 264 19.80 -1.95 1.34
N TRP A 265 19.04 -1.03 0.74
CA TRP A 265 17.85 -1.38 -0.05
C TRP A 265 18.22 -1.96 -1.43
N GLY A 266 19.49 -1.96 -1.82
CA GLY A 266 19.96 -2.44 -3.10
C GLY A 266 19.79 -1.42 -4.23
N SER A 267 19.93 -1.90 -5.45
CA SER A 267 19.93 -1.07 -6.67
C SER A 267 18.69 -1.32 -7.52
N ARG A 268 18.39 -0.37 -8.44
CA ARG A 268 17.34 -0.40 -9.46
C ARG A 268 15.90 -0.39 -8.93
N GLY A 269 15.63 -0.70 -7.65
CA GLY A 269 14.27 -0.76 -7.09
C GLY A 269 13.38 -1.83 -7.76
N ASN A 270 13.93 -2.95 -8.17
CA ASN A 270 13.25 -4.00 -8.94
C ASN A 270 12.57 -5.07 -8.07
N GLY A 271 12.37 -4.78 -6.78
CA GLY A 271 11.51 -5.53 -5.86
C GLY A 271 12.23 -6.61 -5.05
N VAL A 272 11.49 -7.16 -4.07
CA VAL A 272 12.03 -8.07 -3.06
C VAL A 272 12.56 -9.40 -3.63
N ILE A 273 11.97 -9.93 -4.70
CA ILE A 273 12.44 -11.18 -5.33
C ILE A 273 13.90 -11.02 -5.79
N ARG A 274 14.19 -9.90 -6.46
CA ARG A 274 15.55 -9.60 -6.91
C ARG A 274 16.48 -9.25 -5.76
N HIS A 275 15.96 -8.57 -4.74
CA HIS A 275 16.74 -8.24 -3.54
C HIS A 275 17.31 -9.46 -2.83
N LEU A 276 16.52 -10.52 -2.76
CA LEU A 276 16.90 -11.77 -2.11
C LEU A 276 17.66 -12.74 -3.04
N GLY A 277 17.88 -12.35 -4.31
CA GLY A 277 18.54 -13.20 -5.29
C GLY A 277 17.69 -14.40 -5.77
N GLU A 278 16.40 -14.37 -5.51
CA GLU A 278 15.46 -15.40 -5.95
C GLU A 278 15.07 -15.23 -7.42
N THR A 279 14.57 -16.32 -8.01
CA THR A 279 14.08 -16.38 -9.37
C THR A 279 12.56 -16.30 -9.40
N TYR A 280 11.99 -16.12 -10.60
CA TYR A 280 10.54 -16.17 -10.82
C TYR A 280 10.00 -17.59 -11.08
N ASP A 281 10.81 -18.63 -10.82
CA ASP A 281 10.36 -20.01 -10.95
C ASP A 281 9.26 -20.33 -9.92
N GLN A 282 8.07 -20.66 -10.41
CA GLN A 282 6.83 -20.80 -9.64
C GLN A 282 6.40 -19.57 -8.84
N VAL A 283 6.93 -18.37 -9.15
CA VAL A 283 6.57 -17.11 -8.51
C VAL A 283 5.69 -16.26 -9.42
N ILE A 284 4.54 -15.83 -8.91
CA ILE A 284 3.70 -14.77 -9.48
C ILE A 284 3.96 -13.53 -8.65
N PHE A 285 4.72 -12.59 -9.21
CA PHE A 285 5.06 -11.36 -8.53
C PHE A 285 4.09 -10.26 -8.93
N VAL A 286 3.47 -9.62 -7.94
CA VAL A 286 2.52 -8.53 -8.14
C VAL A 286 3.08 -7.28 -7.50
N ALA A 287 3.05 -6.19 -8.25
CA ALA A 287 3.45 -4.89 -7.76
C ALA A 287 2.68 -3.76 -8.46
N GLY A 288 2.95 -2.53 -8.07
CA GLY A 288 2.26 -1.39 -8.64
C GLY A 288 3.05 -0.10 -8.55
N PHE A 289 2.68 0.80 -9.43
CA PHE A 289 3.25 2.14 -9.51
C PHE A 289 2.56 3.15 -8.59
N SER A 290 1.47 2.75 -7.92
CA SER A 290 0.63 3.64 -7.12
C SER A 290 1.27 4.16 -5.83
N LYS A 291 2.39 3.58 -5.41
CA LYS A 291 3.15 4.01 -4.23
C LYS A 291 4.48 4.65 -4.64
N ALA A 292 5.57 3.91 -4.70
CA ALA A 292 6.89 4.46 -4.98
C ALA A 292 6.94 5.36 -6.23
N TYR A 293 6.27 4.96 -7.31
CA TYR A 293 6.23 5.72 -8.58
C TYR A 293 5.11 6.76 -8.67
N SER A 294 4.22 6.83 -7.69
CA SER A 294 3.14 7.82 -7.61
C SER A 294 2.20 7.86 -8.84
N SER A 295 1.99 6.69 -9.48
CA SER A 295 1.17 6.54 -10.70
C SER A 295 0.15 5.41 -10.57
N LEU A 296 -1.09 5.64 -10.97
CA LEU A 296 -2.15 4.64 -10.84
C LEU A 296 -2.09 3.59 -11.94
N LEU A 297 -1.24 2.60 -11.73
CA LEU A 297 -1.09 1.42 -12.58
C LEU A 297 -0.52 0.28 -11.75
N SER A 298 -0.75 -0.96 -12.15
CA SER A 298 -0.19 -2.14 -11.50
C SER A 298 0.16 -3.21 -12.52
N PHE A 299 0.98 -4.15 -12.08
CA PHE A 299 1.44 -5.24 -12.95
C PHE A 299 1.62 -6.54 -12.17
N LEU A 300 1.67 -7.62 -12.94
CA LEU A 300 2.12 -8.91 -12.46
C LEU A 300 3.15 -9.49 -13.43
N VAL A 301 4.18 -10.11 -12.85
CA VAL A 301 5.22 -10.87 -13.56
C VAL A 301 4.83 -12.33 -13.51
N LEU A 302 4.83 -12.98 -14.67
CA LEU A 302 4.27 -14.31 -14.83
C LEU A 302 4.81 -14.98 -16.11
N PRO A 303 4.62 -16.31 -16.27
CA PRO A 303 4.89 -16.97 -17.54
C PRO A 303 3.98 -16.45 -18.67
N SER A 304 4.52 -16.30 -19.88
CA SER A 304 3.82 -15.78 -21.07
C SER A 304 2.52 -16.54 -21.36
N ARG A 305 2.53 -17.87 -21.16
CA ARG A 305 1.32 -18.69 -21.32
C ARG A 305 0.19 -18.29 -20.36
N LEU A 306 0.54 -17.92 -19.14
CA LEU A 306 -0.45 -17.46 -18.16
C LEU A 306 -0.96 -16.07 -18.50
N LYS A 307 -0.11 -15.19 -19.02
CA LYS A 307 -0.52 -13.88 -19.54
C LYS A 307 -1.63 -14.02 -20.59
N ASP A 308 -1.49 -14.94 -21.54
CA ASP A 308 -2.52 -15.20 -22.56
C ASP A 308 -3.85 -15.64 -21.93
N VAL A 309 -3.81 -16.51 -20.93
CA VAL A 309 -5.00 -16.93 -20.19
C VAL A 309 -5.64 -15.73 -19.48
N LEU A 310 -4.87 -14.91 -18.79
CA LEU A 310 -5.40 -13.76 -18.06
C LEU A 310 -5.99 -12.68 -18.98
N LYS A 311 -5.47 -12.49 -20.18
CA LYS A 311 -6.05 -11.60 -21.18
C LYS A 311 -7.48 -11.97 -21.59
N VAL A 312 -7.88 -13.23 -21.42
CA VAL A 312 -9.25 -13.70 -21.71
C VAL A 312 -10.04 -14.13 -20.47
N ALA A 313 -9.43 -14.12 -19.29
CA ALA A 313 -10.07 -14.57 -18.04
C ALA A 313 -10.18 -13.44 -17.00
N ALA A 314 -9.26 -12.45 -16.99
CA ALA A 314 -9.25 -11.41 -15.98
C ALA A 314 -10.24 -10.27 -16.32
N PRO A 315 -11.30 -10.06 -15.51
CA PRO A 315 -12.28 -9.01 -15.76
C PRO A 315 -11.71 -7.59 -15.97
N PRO A 316 -10.63 -7.16 -15.27
CA PRO A 316 -10.06 -5.83 -15.51
C PRO A 316 -9.45 -5.64 -16.90
N TYR A 317 -9.00 -6.69 -17.54
CA TYR A 317 -8.53 -6.63 -18.92
C TYR A 317 -9.68 -6.59 -19.93
N LEU A 318 -10.74 -7.37 -19.67
CA LEU A 318 -11.87 -7.58 -20.58
C LEU A 318 -12.92 -6.46 -20.49
N TYR A 319 -13.26 -6.04 -19.28
CA TYR A 319 -14.47 -5.24 -19.02
C TYR A 319 -14.19 -3.88 -18.37
N SER A 320 -13.01 -3.68 -17.80
CA SER A 320 -12.61 -2.37 -17.30
C SER A 320 -12.05 -1.52 -18.44
N GLY A 321 -12.28 -0.22 -18.41
CA GLY A 321 -11.50 0.71 -19.21
C GLY A 321 -10.01 0.65 -18.83
N PRO A 322 -9.10 0.94 -19.75
CA PRO A 322 -7.68 1.05 -19.45
C PRO A 322 -7.42 2.24 -18.50
N SER A 323 -6.23 2.28 -17.90
CA SER A 323 -5.83 3.42 -17.06
C SER A 323 -5.81 4.72 -17.86
N PRO A 324 -6.10 5.87 -17.23
CA PRO A 324 -5.98 7.17 -17.86
C PRO A 324 -4.59 7.39 -18.48
N VAL A 325 -4.52 8.11 -19.58
CA VAL A 325 -3.25 8.38 -20.29
C VAL A 325 -2.23 9.07 -19.39
N ALA A 326 -2.68 9.95 -18.50
CA ALA A 326 -1.79 10.56 -17.51
C ALA A 326 -1.05 9.52 -16.62
N SER A 327 -1.72 8.44 -16.24
CA SER A 327 -1.07 7.36 -15.46
C SER A 327 -0.03 6.59 -16.28
N LEU A 328 -0.29 6.36 -17.56
CA LEU A 328 0.70 5.71 -18.45
C LEU A 328 1.90 6.63 -18.65
N ALA A 329 1.67 7.92 -18.88
CA ALA A 329 2.72 8.93 -19.08
C ALA A 329 3.61 9.05 -17.84
N THR A 330 3.02 9.19 -16.64
CA THR A 330 3.78 9.28 -15.38
C THR A 330 4.54 8.00 -15.07
N THR A 331 4.01 6.82 -15.45
CA THR A 331 4.72 5.55 -15.32
C THR A 331 5.95 5.50 -16.24
N ILE A 332 5.82 5.86 -17.51
CA ILE A 332 6.92 5.86 -18.47
C ILE A 332 8.02 6.83 -18.02
N ALA A 333 7.65 8.08 -17.71
CA ALA A 333 8.60 9.07 -17.22
C ALA A 333 9.24 8.66 -15.89
N GLY A 334 8.47 8.02 -14.99
CA GLY A 334 9.00 7.48 -13.73
C GLY A 334 10.01 6.35 -13.95
N LEU A 335 9.82 5.49 -14.95
CA LEU A 335 10.81 4.48 -15.34
C LEU A 335 12.10 5.13 -15.85
N ASP A 336 12.01 6.21 -16.66
CA ASP A 336 13.18 6.98 -17.12
C ASP A 336 13.95 7.63 -15.97
N VAL A 337 13.22 8.22 -15.03
CA VAL A 337 13.82 8.83 -13.82
C VAL A 337 14.46 7.77 -12.94
N ASN A 338 13.79 6.62 -12.72
CA ASN A 338 14.35 5.54 -11.94
C ASN A 338 15.65 4.98 -12.54
N GLU A 339 15.71 4.82 -13.84
CA GLU A 339 16.91 4.33 -14.54
C GLU A 339 18.11 5.27 -14.36
N ARG A 340 17.87 6.59 -14.41
CA ARG A 340 18.97 7.59 -14.39
C ARG A 340 19.43 7.99 -12.99
N ARG A 341 18.53 8.07 -12.00
CA ARG A 341 18.82 8.61 -10.66
C ARG A 341 18.05 7.95 -9.52
N GLY A 342 17.38 6.83 -9.80
CA GLY A 342 16.57 6.13 -8.79
C GLY A 342 17.39 5.65 -7.62
N ASP A 343 18.62 5.18 -7.82
CA ASP A 343 19.49 4.68 -6.74
C ASP A 343 19.92 5.79 -5.79
N GLU A 344 20.22 7.00 -6.30
CA GLU A 344 20.52 8.18 -5.48
C GLU A 344 19.30 8.58 -4.63
N ILE A 345 18.11 8.60 -5.24
CA ILE A 345 16.84 8.92 -4.55
C ILE A 345 16.58 7.91 -3.43
N ARG A 346 16.79 6.61 -3.68
CA ARG A 346 16.66 5.55 -2.67
C ARG A 346 17.67 5.72 -1.53
N ALA A 347 18.92 6.03 -1.84
CA ALA A 347 19.96 6.22 -0.82
C ALA A 347 19.63 7.41 0.10
N ASP A 348 19.15 8.53 -0.44
CA ASP A 348 18.70 9.67 0.35
C ASP A 348 17.47 9.33 1.22
N THR A 349 16.50 8.61 0.66
CA THR A 349 15.30 8.17 1.39
C THR A 349 15.68 7.19 2.51
N TYR A 350 16.63 6.29 2.26
CA TYR A 350 17.16 5.38 3.27
C TYR A 350 17.80 6.16 4.43
N ARG A 351 18.67 7.13 4.15
CA ARG A 351 19.33 7.96 5.16
C ARG A 351 18.30 8.65 6.08
N ARG A 352 17.26 9.21 5.49
CA ARG A 352 16.18 9.88 6.23
C ARG A 352 15.35 8.89 7.04
N THR A 353 15.04 7.73 6.47
CA THR A 353 14.34 6.65 7.18
C THR A 353 15.15 6.15 8.37
N ALA A 354 16.45 5.91 8.19
CA ALA A 354 17.35 5.50 9.26
C ALA A 354 17.38 6.54 10.38
N ARG A 355 17.42 7.85 10.06
CA ARG A 355 17.37 8.93 11.06
C ARG A 355 16.11 8.87 11.95
N VAL A 356 14.94 8.57 11.36
CA VAL A 356 13.69 8.41 12.12
C VAL A 356 13.74 7.15 13.00
N LEU A 357 14.22 6.02 12.45
CA LEU A 357 14.37 4.77 13.20
C LEU A 357 15.36 4.92 14.36
N ASP A 358 16.49 5.57 14.14
CA ASP A 358 17.48 5.88 15.19
C ASP A 358 16.84 6.73 16.29
N ARG A 359 16.02 7.73 15.93
CA ARG A 359 15.30 8.54 16.91
C ARG A 359 14.33 7.73 17.75
N LEU A 360 13.56 6.84 17.15
CA LEU A 360 12.67 5.93 17.90
C LEU A 360 13.48 5.05 18.86
N HIS A 361 14.61 4.53 18.40
CA HIS A 361 15.50 3.73 19.22
C HIS A 361 16.08 4.53 20.41
N GLU A 362 16.56 5.77 20.19
CA GLU A 362 17.04 6.70 21.24
C GLU A 362 15.97 6.96 22.30
N LEU A 363 14.71 7.07 21.89
CA LEU A 363 13.56 7.28 22.77
C LEU A 363 13.08 5.99 23.46
N GLY A 364 13.68 4.84 23.13
CA GLY A 364 13.24 3.54 23.64
C GLY A 364 11.89 3.08 23.10
N ILE A 365 11.43 3.65 21.98
CA ILE A 365 10.17 3.27 21.32
C ILE A 365 10.42 2.06 20.43
N TYR A 366 9.66 1.00 20.65
CA TYR A 366 9.67 -0.18 19.80
C TYR A 366 8.88 0.07 18.51
N THR A 367 9.44 -0.34 17.39
CA THR A 367 8.75 -0.49 16.11
C THR A 367 8.97 -1.91 15.59
N PRO A 368 7.98 -2.55 14.96
CA PRO A 368 8.18 -3.86 14.33
C PRO A 368 9.10 -3.79 13.10
N ASN A 369 9.33 -2.60 12.54
CA ASN A 369 10.19 -2.42 11.37
C ASN A 369 11.66 -2.69 11.72
N HIS A 370 12.15 -3.89 11.41
CA HIS A 370 13.55 -4.29 11.53
C HIS A 370 14.29 -4.33 10.18
N SER A 371 13.55 -4.24 9.07
CA SER A 371 14.13 -4.23 7.72
C SER A 371 14.61 -2.85 7.28
N GLY A 372 14.26 -1.78 8.01
CA GLY A 372 14.68 -0.42 7.72
C GLY A 372 13.99 0.21 6.50
N TYR A 373 12.84 -0.33 6.06
CA TYR A 373 12.06 0.24 4.95
C TYR A 373 11.29 1.50 5.36
N PRO A 374 10.90 2.38 4.42
CA PRO A 374 10.37 3.71 4.71
C PRO A 374 8.92 3.72 5.22
N LEU A 375 8.49 2.65 5.85
CA LEU A 375 7.19 2.44 6.44
C LEU A 375 7.39 2.00 7.88
N ILE A 376 7.06 2.87 8.83
CA ILE A 376 7.39 2.71 10.24
C ILE A 376 6.10 2.76 11.07
N GLU A 377 5.73 1.65 11.67
CA GLU A 377 4.61 1.56 12.61
C GLU A 377 5.09 1.88 14.03
N VAL A 378 4.29 2.65 14.75
CA VAL A 378 4.50 2.98 16.17
C VAL A 378 3.23 2.57 16.94
N PRO A 379 3.18 1.36 17.49
CA PRO A 379 2.07 0.91 18.32
C PRO A 379 2.03 1.66 19.66
N LEU A 380 0.81 1.95 20.16
CA LEU A 380 0.57 2.59 21.45
C LEU A 380 0.31 1.56 22.55
N ALA A 381 0.74 1.85 23.78
CA ALA A 381 0.47 1.02 24.94
C ALA A 381 -1.03 0.93 25.26
N ASP A 382 -1.73 2.04 25.12
CA ASP A 382 -3.19 2.09 25.23
C ASP A 382 -3.80 2.47 23.88
N HIS A 383 -4.61 1.58 23.33
CA HIS A 383 -5.28 1.80 22.05
C HIS A 383 -6.30 2.96 22.08
N ASP A 384 -6.80 3.33 23.26
CA ASP A 384 -7.72 4.45 23.42
C ASP A 384 -7.01 5.81 23.30
N ASP A 385 -5.68 5.86 23.45
CA ASP A 385 -4.89 7.08 23.32
C ASP A 385 -4.70 7.54 21.87
N ILE A 386 -5.08 6.73 20.88
CA ILE A 386 -4.90 7.06 19.46
C ILE A 386 -5.49 8.43 19.07
N ASP A 387 -6.65 8.82 19.62
CA ASP A 387 -7.28 10.11 19.32
C ASP A 387 -6.46 11.28 19.88
N VAL A 388 -6.02 11.19 21.15
CA VAL A 388 -5.28 12.28 21.78
C VAL A 388 -3.86 12.43 21.27
N VAL A 389 -3.17 11.32 21.02
CA VAL A 389 -1.84 11.30 20.41
C VAL A 389 -1.90 11.84 18.98
N GLY A 390 -2.85 11.38 18.18
CA GLY A 390 -3.03 11.85 16.82
C GLY A 390 -3.34 13.35 16.75
N ARG A 391 -4.20 13.88 17.64
CA ARG A 391 -4.46 15.34 17.72
C ARG A 391 -3.21 16.13 18.08
N TYR A 392 -2.41 15.61 18.99
CA TYR A 392 -1.17 16.27 19.33
C TYR A 392 -0.19 16.33 18.15
N LEU A 393 -0.02 15.22 17.42
CA LEU A 393 0.76 15.19 16.17
C LEU A 393 0.24 16.23 15.17
N PHE A 394 -1.08 16.27 14.95
CA PHE A 394 -1.72 17.23 14.07
C PHE A 394 -1.47 18.67 14.53
N ASP A 395 -1.60 18.97 15.83
CA ASP A 395 -1.37 20.29 16.39
C ASP A 395 0.10 20.74 16.30
N ARG A 396 1.03 19.78 16.26
CA ARG A 396 2.46 20.00 16.04
C ARG A 396 2.86 20.03 14.56
N GLY A 397 1.89 20.02 13.64
CA GLY A 397 2.14 20.12 12.21
C GLY A 397 2.61 18.83 11.53
N VAL A 398 2.35 17.67 12.13
CA VAL A 398 2.72 16.35 11.59
C VAL A 398 1.46 15.59 11.18
N TYR A 399 1.42 15.13 9.94
CA TYR A 399 0.33 14.32 9.38
C TYR A 399 0.82 12.88 9.16
N VAL A 400 0.22 11.91 9.84
CA VAL A 400 0.57 10.48 9.79
C VAL A 400 -0.68 9.62 9.54
N THR A 401 -0.49 8.38 9.14
CA THR A 401 -1.60 7.42 9.03
C THR A 401 -1.98 6.90 10.41
N MET A 402 -3.24 7.03 10.78
CA MET A 402 -3.79 6.47 12.02
C MET A 402 -4.13 4.99 11.81
N ALA A 403 -3.43 4.10 12.50
CA ALA A 403 -3.64 2.64 12.47
C ALA A 403 -4.63 2.23 13.57
N ALA A 404 -5.93 2.36 13.30
CA ALA A 404 -6.99 2.11 14.27
C ALA A 404 -7.60 0.72 14.12
N TYR A 405 -8.16 0.17 15.21
CA TYR A 405 -9.02 -1.01 15.13
C TYR A 405 -10.29 -0.69 14.30
N PRO A 406 -10.78 -1.58 13.41
CA PRO A 406 -10.34 -2.97 13.17
C PRO A 406 -9.33 -3.14 12.02
N LEU A 407 -8.67 -2.08 11.56
CA LEU A 407 -7.65 -2.17 10.51
C LEU A 407 -6.41 -2.93 10.99
N VAL A 408 -6.10 -2.79 12.28
CA VAL A 408 -5.06 -3.53 13.00
C VAL A 408 -5.66 -4.16 14.26
N PRO A 409 -5.03 -5.18 14.87
CA PRO A 409 -5.37 -5.67 16.20
C PRO A 409 -5.32 -4.55 17.26
N LYS A 410 -6.09 -4.68 18.35
CA LYS A 410 -6.19 -3.63 19.38
C LYS A 410 -4.85 -3.27 20.03
N ASP A 411 -4.01 -4.26 20.23
CA ASP A 411 -2.68 -4.11 20.81
C ASP A 411 -1.60 -3.66 19.82
N GLU A 412 -1.98 -3.42 18.57
CA GLU A 412 -1.15 -2.81 17.52
C GLU A 412 -1.71 -1.47 17.06
N VAL A 413 -2.76 -0.98 17.72
CA VAL A 413 -3.30 0.36 17.44
C VAL A 413 -2.25 1.42 17.70
N GLY A 414 -2.07 2.34 16.73
CA GLY A 414 -1.07 3.37 16.83
C GLY A 414 -1.05 4.26 15.58
N PHE A 415 0.11 4.68 15.17
CA PHE A 415 0.26 5.47 13.96
C PHE A 415 1.40 4.94 13.10
N ARG A 416 1.31 5.22 11.82
CA ARG A 416 2.28 4.77 10.83
C ARG A 416 2.89 5.96 10.10
N ILE A 417 4.21 6.06 10.13
CA ILE A 417 5.02 7.06 9.45
C ILE A 417 5.49 6.50 8.11
N GLN A 418 5.31 7.24 7.03
CA GLN A 418 5.90 6.96 5.74
C GLN A 418 6.92 8.07 5.41
N VAL A 419 8.17 7.68 5.22
CA VAL A 419 9.22 8.58 4.77
C VAL A 419 9.29 8.55 3.24
N THR A 420 9.31 9.71 2.61
CA THR A 420 9.41 9.83 1.16
C THR A 420 10.64 10.64 0.75
N ALA A 421 11.11 10.46 -0.48
CA ALA A 421 12.21 11.25 -1.03
C ALA A 421 11.92 12.77 -1.06
N ALA A 422 10.63 13.13 -1.07
CA ALA A 422 10.21 14.53 -1.09
C ALA A 422 10.13 15.17 0.31
N ASN A 423 10.31 14.39 1.39
CA ASN A 423 10.52 14.96 2.72
C ASN A 423 11.97 15.45 2.81
N ASP A 424 12.18 16.72 3.13
CA ASP A 424 13.52 17.28 3.33
C ASP A 424 14.06 17.01 4.74
N ASP A 425 15.33 17.34 4.98
CA ASP A 425 15.99 17.08 6.25
C ASP A 425 15.41 17.92 7.40
N GLU A 426 14.86 19.13 7.12
CA GLU A 426 14.19 19.96 8.12
C GLU A 426 12.89 19.30 8.59
N GLN A 427 12.11 18.74 7.67
CA GLN A 427 10.89 18.00 7.98
C GLN A 427 11.17 16.74 8.81
N ILE A 428 12.25 16.01 8.48
CA ILE A 428 12.69 14.82 9.24
C ILE A 428 13.10 15.20 10.67
N GLU A 429 13.90 16.25 10.85
CA GLU A 429 14.28 16.70 12.21
C GLU A 429 13.07 17.21 12.99
N HIS A 430 12.16 17.94 12.37
CA HIS A 430 10.91 18.34 13.01
C HIS A 430 10.09 17.11 13.47
N LEU A 431 9.95 16.09 12.63
CA LEU A 431 9.31 14.84 13.05
C LEU A 431 10.01 14.21 14.26
N CYS A 432 11.35 14.15 14.24
CA CYS A 432 12.14 13.59 15.34
C CYS A 432 11.97 14.37 16.65
N GLU A 433 11.86 15.70 16.59
CA GLU A 433 11.56 16.55 17.75
C GLU A 433 10.15 16.25 18.29
N VAL A 434 9.15 16.23 17.39
CA VAL A 434 7.75 15.97 17.76
C VAL A 434 7.59 14.58 18.36
N LEU A 435 8.28 13.55 17.85
CA LEU A 435 8.28 12.20 18.45
C LEU A 435 8.82 12.21 19.89
N GLY A 436 9.85 13.02 20.18
CA GLY A 436 10.35 13.23 21.53
C GLY A 436 9.27 13.83 22.46
N ASP A 437 8.68 14.95 22.04
CA ASP A 437 7.62 15.64 22.80
C ASP A 437 6.39 14.73 23.06
N VAL A 438 5.98 13.96 22.04
CA VAL A 438 4.87 13.01 22.16
C VAL A 438 5.18 11.94 23.19
N ASN A 439 6.40 11.36 23.13
CA ASN A 439 6.81 10.30 24.04
C ASN A 439 6.92 10.79 25.51
N GLU A 440 7.45 12.01 25.73
CA GLU A 440 7.50 12.61 27.07
C GLU A 440 6.10 12.86 27.65
N ARG A 441 5.16 13.25 26.78
CA ARG A 441 3.82 13.64 27.20
C ARG A 441 2.88 12.46 27.45
N PHE A 442 2.94 11.41 26.63
CA PHE A 442 1.95 10.34 26.58
C PHE A 442 2.49 8.98 27.00
N GLU A 443 3.84 8.86 27.20
CA GLU A 443 4.47 7.58 27.48
C GLU A 443 3.98 6.48 26.50
N LEU A 444 4.28 6.69 25.20
CA LEU A 444 3.70 5.92 24.09
C LEU A 444 3.73 4.41 24.28
N GLN A 445 4.73 3.90 25.02
CA GLN A 445 4.92 2.46 25.27
C GLN A 445 5.51 2.23 26.64
N HIS A 446 4.85 1.36 27.43
CA HIS A 446 5.38 0.84 28.70
C HIS A 446 6.30 -0.35 28.50
N ASP A 447 7.14 -0.68 29.48
CA ASP A 447 8.06 -1.83 29.40
C ASP A 447 7.33 -3.15 29.13
N ASP A 448 6.22 -3.39 29.79
CA ASP A 448 5.42 -4.60 29.59
C ASP A 448 4.82 -4.67 28.17
N HIS A 449 4.39 -3.53 27.62
CA HIS A 449 3.88 -3.47 26.25
C HIS A 449 5.00 -3.72 25.23
N ARG A 450 6.18 -3.11 25.42
CA ARG A 450 7.36 -3.38 24.59
C ARG A 450 7.79 -4.84 24.63
N ALA A 451 7.74 -5.46 25.82
CA ALA A 451 8.04 -6.88 25.99
C ALA A 451 7.01 -7.77 25.24
N LEU A 452 5.72 -7.44 25.36
CA LEU A 452 4.64 -8.13 24.64
C LEU A 452 4.81 -8.04 23.11
N LEU A 453 5.11 -6.85 22.59
CA LEU A 453 5.32 -6.64 21.15
C LEU A 453 6.53 -7.44 20.63
N ARG A 454 7.65 -7.44 21.38
CA ARG A 454 8.83 -8.23 21.03
C ARG A 454 8.56 -9.74 21.10
N GLU A 455 7.83 -10.19 22.11
CA GLU A 455 7.45 -11.59 22.24
C GLU A 455 6.55 -12.04 21.08
N ARG A 456 5.63 -11.21 20.63
CA ARG A 456 4.79 -11.47 19.46
C ARG A 456 5.57 -11.50 18.16
N ALA A 457 6.49 -10.54 17.98
CA ALA A 457 7.38 -10.55 16.83
C ALA A 457 8.27 -11.80 16.77
N ALA A 458 8.58 -12.38 17.94
CA ALA A 458 9.37 -13.61 18.05
C ALA A 458 8.52 -14.90 18.04
N ARG A 459 7.19 -14.82 18.24
CA ARG A 459 6.30 -15.98 18.20
C ARG A 459 5.69 -16.14 16.82
N PRO A 460 5.70 -17.35 16.26
CA PRO A 460 4.83 -17.66 15.14
C PRO A 460 3.36 -17.46 15.58
N GLU A 461 2.59 -16.66 14.87
CA GLU A 461 1.18 -16.38 15.18
C GLU A 461 0.35 -17.67 15.15
N GLY A 462 -0.35 -17.98 16.26
CA GLY A 462 -1.28 -19.11 16.31
C GLY A 462 -1.40 -19.84 17.63
N ALA A 463 -0.62 -19.46 18.64
CA ALA A 463 -0.88 -19.92 20.01
C ALA A 463 -1.88 -18.95 20.68
N THR A 464 -3.16 -19.04 20.31
CA THR A 464 -4.23 -18.51 21.16
C THR A 464 -4.32 -19.38 22.40
N ALA A 465 -4.15 -18.76 23.57
CA ALA A 465 -4.52 -19.37 24.85
C ALA A 465 -6.02 -19.68 24.92
#